data_f7800adc30384f1a7425ab3ea096bcd5
#
_entry.id   f7800adc30384f1a7425ab3ea096bcd5
#
_cell.length_a   1.000
_cell.length_b   1.000
_cell.length_c   1.000
_cell.angle_alpha   90.00
_cell.angle_beta   90.00
_cell.angle_gamma   90.00
#
_symmetry.space_group_name_H-M   'P 1'
#
loop_
_entity.id
_entity.type
_entity.pdbx_description
1 polymer ?
#
loop_
_entity_poly.entity_id
_entity_poly.type
_entity_poly.pdbx_seq_one_letter_code
_entity_poly.pdbx_strand_id
1 'polypeptide(L)'
;MAAKKKTKKATKKTAKKAVKKSTKKTSKKAVKKTAKKNSKKVSKTTVTLGGNKVSVSGKLPKVGSRLPKFALTTGTLSEIGNADIKGKRVIFNIFPSIDTPTCATSTRTFNEIASGLTNTDVYCVSADLPFAQGRFCGSEGLANVKTASSFRTNFGAALGVNLTSGVLKGVLARAVVVVDANGKVLHTELVSEIANEPNYSAAINALK
;
A
#
# COMPACT_ATOMS: atom_id res chain seq x y z
N MET A 1 -31.54 26.49 57.18
CA MET A 1 -32.18 27.73 56.71
C MET A 1 -32.15 27.69 55.18
N ALA A 2 -33.19 27.28 54.54
CA ALA A 2 -34.37 28.01 54.07
C ALA A 2 -33.91 29.28 53.31
N ALA A 3 -34.24 29.58 52.13
CA ALA A 3 -35.45 29.53 51.32
C ALA A 3 -35.11 29.78 49.83
N LYS A 4 -35.72 29.10 48.91
CA LYS A 4 -36.99 29.31 48.20
C LYS A 4 -37.06 30.44 47.17
N LYS A 5 -37.46 29.99 45.99
CA LYS A 5 -38.48 30.54 45.07
C LYS A 5 -38.01 31.60 44.06
N LYS A 6 -38.50 31.68 42.82
CA LYS A 6 -39.69 31.19 42.07
C LYS A 6 -39.50 31.48 40.57
N THR A 7 -39.84 30.55 39.75
CA THR A 7 -40.69 30.57 38.54
C THR A 7 -41.22 31.90 37.95
N LYS A 8 -41.17 32.03 36.62
CA LYS A 8 -42.21 32.50 35.67
C LYS A 8 -41.74 32.26 34.25
N LYS A 9 -42.23 31.41 33.49
CA LYS A 9 -43.43 31.07 32.69
C LYS A 9 -44.22 32.27 32.14
N ALA A 10 -44.21 32.40 30.81
CA ALA A 10 -45.30 32.85 29.94
C ALA A 10 -44.74 33.07 28.55
N THR A 11 -45.06 32.25 27.59
CA THR A 11 -46.22 32.11 26.69
C THR A 11 -46.27 33.08 25.50
N LYS A 12 -46.31 32.43 24.33
CA LYS A 12 -47.19 32.65 23.19
C LYS A 12 -46.93 33.93 22.34
N LYS A 13 -46.95 33.88 21.02
CA LYS A 13 -47.92 33.34 20.08
C LYS A 13 -47.39 33.57 18.64
N THR A 14 -47.50 32.58 17.83
CA THR A 14 -47.95 32.54 16.43
C THR A 14 -48.09 33.84 15.60
N ALA A 15 -47.44 33.84 14.46
CA ALA A 15 -48.08 34.39 13.25
C ALA A 15 -47.66 33.57 12.02
N LYS A 16 -48.63 32.86 11.49
CA LYS A 16 -48.74 32.31 10.12
C LYS A 16 -48.99 33.46 9.14
N LYS A 17 -48.37 33.37 7.96
CA LYS A 17 -48.96 33.58 6.62
C LYS A 17 -47.78 33.72 5.64
N ALA A 18 -47.59 32.82 4.78
CA ALA A 18 -48.23 32.46 3.52
C ALA A 18 -48.03 33.50 2.41
N VAL A 19 -47.77 32.92 1.25
CA VAL A 19 -47.92 33.47 -0.09
C VAL A 19 -46.60 33.87 -0.76
N LYS A 20 -46.15 33.39 -1.92
CA LYS A 20 -46.81 32.80 -3.09
C LYS A 20 -45.74 32.17 -3.99
N LYS A 21 -46.00 31.06 -4.48
CA LYS A 21 -45.82 30.48 -5.80
C LYS A 21 -45.61 31.51 -6.95
N SER A 22 -44.48 31.49 -7.58
CA SER A 22 -44.29 31.83 -9.00
C SER A 22 -43.17 31.01 -9.57
N THR A 23 -43.51 29.94 -10.28
CA THR A 23 -43.38 29.79 -11.72
C THR A 23 -41.94 29.82 -12.20
N LYS A 24 -41.42 28.72 -12.56
CA LYS A 24 -41.55 27.93 -13.78
C LYS A 24 -40.33 28.09 -14.71
N LYS A 25 -39.78 26.94 -15.00
CA LYS A 25 -39.15 26.63 -16.29
C LYS A 25 -37.95 27.49 -16.74
N THR A 26 -36.82 26.87 -16.68
CA THR A 26 -35.75 26.78 -17.69
C THR A 26 -34.49 26.43 -16.87
N SER A 27 -33.87 25.32 -16.97
CA SER A 27 -33.12 24.74 -18.05
C SER A 27 -32.65 23.34 -17.67
N LYS A 28 -33.42 22.36 -18.07
CA LYS A 28 -32.85 21.02 -18.30
C LYS A 28 -32.10 21.06 -19.63
N LYS A 29 -30.82 21.42 -19.63
CA LYS A 29 -29.89 21.12 -20.74
C LYS A 29 -28.51 21.67 -20.33
N ALA A 30 -27.61 20.80 -19.94
CA ALA A 30 -26.17 20.93 -19.95
C ALA A 30 -25.50 20.38 -18.70
N VAL A 31 -25.69 19.10 -18.35
CA VAL A 31 -24.67 18.32 -17.62
C VAL A 31 -24.76 16.89 -18.14
N LYS A 32 -24.42 16.73 -19.41
CA LYS A 32 -24.23 15.42 -20.00
C LYS A 32 -23.09 15.50 -21.01
N LYS A 33 -21.90 15.80 -20.54
CA LYS A 33 -20.63 15.60 -21.29
C LYS A 33 -19.49 15.75 -20.28
N THR A 34 -18.81 14.67 -20.09
CA THR A 34 -17.42 14.44 -19.79
C THR A 34 -17.22 13.49 -18.61
N ALA A 35 -17.64 12.26 -18.79
CA ALA A 35 -17.04 11.14 -18.10
C ALA A 35 -16.68 10.06 -19.14
N LYS A 36 -15.88 10.43 -20.15
CA LYS A 36 -15.10 9.46 -20.89
C LYS A 36 -13.96 9.03 -19.95
N LYS A 37 -14.24 8.08 -19.06
CA LYS A 37 -13.21 7.28 -18.42
C LYS A 37 -12.40 6.64 -19.53
N ASN A 38 -11.20 7.17 -19.78
CA ASN A 38 -10.13 6.45 -20.46
C ASN A 38 -9.80 5.21 -19.61
N SER A 39 -10.53 4.15 -19.79
CA SER A 39 -10.12 2.83 -19.34
C SER A 39 -8.93 2.42 -20.22
N LYS A 40 -7.73 2.88 -19.90
CA LYS A 40 -6.51 2.24 -20.38
C LYS A 40 -6.66 0.76 -20.06
N LYS A 41 -6.72 -0.08 -21.08
CA LYS A 41 -6.74 -1.53 -21.00
C LYS A 41 -5.49 -1.94 -20.23
N VAL A 42 -5.61 -2.09 -18.89
CA VAL A 42 -4.53 -2.53 -18.03
C VAL A 42 -4.25 -3.97 -18.46
N SER A 43 -3.11 -4.20 -19.06
CA SER A 43 -2.67 -5.56 -19.38
C SER A 43 -2.62 -6.34 -18.06
N LYS A 44 -3.52 -7.31 -17.91
CA LYS A 44 -3.58 -8.16 -16.70
C LYS A 44 -2.30 -8.98 -16.65
N THR A 45 -1.44 -8.66 -15.71
CA THR A 45 -0.32 -9.51 -15.32
C THR A 45 -0.88 -10.64 -14.47
N THR A 46 -0.39 -11.87 -14.67
CA THR A 46 -0.82 -13.03 -13.89
C THR A 46 0.38 -13.71 -13.27
N VAL A 47 0.20 -14.24 -12.09
CA VAL A 47 1.10 -15.16 -11.37
C VAL A 47 0.33 -16.43 -11.05
N THR A 48 0.95 -17.41 -10.41
CA THR A 48 0.28 -18.63 -9.95
C THR A 48 0.42 -18.81 -8.45
N LEU A 49 -0.52 -19.53 -7.86
CA LEU A 49 -0.46 -20.04 -6.49
C LEU A 49 -0.86 -21.51 -6.52
N GLY A 50 0.09 -22.42 -6.27
CA GLY A 50 -0.14 -23.86 -6.43
C GLY A 50 -0.58 -24.21 -7.85
N GLY A 51 -0.03 -23.57 -8.87
CA GLY A 51 -0.39 -23.74 -10.27
C GLY A 51 -1.65 -22.99 -10.72
N ASN A 52 -2.47 -22.45 -9.82
CA ASN A 52 -3.69 -21.73 -10.15
C ASN A 52 -3.41 -20.26 -10.49
N LYS A 53 -3.96 -19.78 -11.62
CA LYS A 53 -3.75 -18.41 -12.08
C LYS A 53 -4.37 -17.39 -11.15
N VAL A 54 -3.57 -16.38 -10.75
CA VAL A 54 -3.98 -15.24 -9.94
C VAL A 54 -3.64 -13.94 -10.68
N SER A 55 -4.61 -13.05 -10.79
CA SER A 55 -4.43 -11.77 -11.48
C SER A 55 -3.76 -10.74 -10.56
N VAL A 56 -2.85 -9.95 -11.14
CA VAL A 56 -2.16 -8.83 -10.48
C VAL A 56 -2.67 -7.50 -11.06
N SER A 57 -2.72 -6.46 -10.24
CA SER A 57 -3.32 -5.15 -10.58
C SER A 57 -2.61 -4.39 -11.70
N GLY A 58 -1.34 -4.69 -11.96
CA GLY A 58 -0.54 -3.93 -12.93
C GLY A 58 0.75 -4.63 -13.31
N LYS A 59 1.77 -3.82 -13.51
CA LYS A 59 3.15 -4.25 -13.82
C LYS A 59 4.11 -3.53 -12.89
N LEU A 60 5.17 -4.20 -12.49
CA LEU A 60 6.29 -3.59 -11.78
C LEU A 60 6.88 -2.42 -12.58
N PRO A 61 7.49 -1.44 -11.90
CA PRO A 61 8.24 -0.37 -12.54
C PRO A 61 9.33 -0.94 -13.46
N LYS A 62 9.58 -0.28 -14.57
CA LYS A 62 10.63 -0.72 -15.49
C LYS A 62 12.01 -0.43 -14.91
N VAL A 63 12.97 -1.35 -15.10
CA VAL A 63 14.39 -1.10 -14.81
C VAL A 63 14.85 0.15 -15.58
N GLY A 64 15.58 1.03 -14.90
CA GLY A 64 16.04 2.32 -15.43
C GLY A 64 15.05 3.47 -15.21
N SER A 65 13.77 3.20 -14.90
CA SER A 65 12.79 4.25 -14.56
C SER A 65 12.94 4.74 -13.11
N ARG A 66 12.32 5.88 -12.80
CA ARG A 66 12.16 6.29 -11.39
C ARG A 66 11.10 5.46 -10.69
N LEU A 67 11.35 5.15 -9.42
CA LEU A 67 10.36 4.49 -8.56
C LEU A 67 9.10 5.37 -8.47
N PRO A 68 7.90 4.82 -8.68
CA PRO A 68 6.65 5.54 -8.49
C PRO A 68 6.55 6.15 -7.09
N LYS A 69 5.76 7.20 -6.95
CA LYS A 69 5.43 7.72 -5.62
C LYS A 69 4.71 6.65 -4.82
N PHE A 70 5.16 6.42 -3.60
CA PHE A 70 4.58 5.45 -2.69
C PHE A 70 4.50 6.02 -1.28
N ALA A 71 3.68 5.37 -0.46
CA ALA A 71 3.68 5.52 0.99
C ALA A 71 3.58 4.13 1.61
N LEU A 72 4.24 3.92 2.73
CA LEU A 72 4.20 2.71 3.56
C LEU A 72 4.13 3.13 5.03
N THR A 73 3.49 2.32 5.85
CA THR A 73 3.37 2.56 7.30
C THR A 73 4.41 1.74 8.05
N THR A 74 5.21 2.39 8.88
CA THR A 74 6.25 1.75 9.70
C THR A 74 5.69 1.16 11.00
N GLY A 75 6.52 0.45 11.76
CA GLY A 75 6.17 -0.09 13.08
C GLY A 75 5.76 0.97 14.11
N THR A 76 6.20 2.22 13.94
CA THR A 76 5.81 3.37 14.78
C THR A 76 4.55 4.08 14.29
N LEU A 77 3.87 3.51 13.28
CA LEU A 77 2.69 4.07 12.61
C LEU A 77 2.94 5.37 11.84
N SER A 78 4.20 5.79 11.70
CA SER A 78 4.59 6.88 10.79
C SER A 78 4.57 6.40 9.34
N GLU A 79 4.48 7.34 8.40
CA GLU A 79 4.55 7.01 6.98
C GLU A 79 5.96 7.31 6.45
N ILE A 80 6.41 6.44 5.53
CA ILE A 80 7.61 6.64 4.73
C ILE A 80 7.27 6.62 3.25
N GLY A 81 8.03 7.38 2.47
CA GLY A 81 7.87 7.48 1.02
C GLY A 81 9.21 7.71 0.31
N ASN A 82 9.14 8.21 -0.93
CA ASN A 82 10.33 8.40 -1.75
C ASN A 82 11.38 9.36 -1.14
N ALA A 83 10.97 10.32 -0.31
CA ALA A 83 11.88 11.26 0.34
C ALA A 83 12.74 10.57 1.42
N ASP A 84 12.15 9.63 2.15
CA ASP A 84 12.78 8.97 3.30
C ASP A 84 13.82 7.93 2.90
N ILE A 85 13.75 7.44 1.65
CA ILE A 85 14.72 6.48 1.10
C ILE A 85 15.83 7.17 0.28
N LYS A 86 15.80 8.49 0.13
CA LYS A 86 16.79 9.23 -0.66
C LYS A 86 18.18 9.14 -0.02
N GLY A 87 19.20 8.93 -0.85
CA GLY A 87 20.60 8.81 -0.40
C GLY A 87 21.02 7.40 -0.04
N LYS A 88 20.10 6.42 -0.03
CA LYS A 88 20.37 5.02 0.21
C LYS A 88 19.88 4.14 -0.93
N ARG A 89 20.57 3.03 -1.18
CA ARG A 89 20.02 1.95 -1.99
C ARG A 89 18.96 1.23 -1.19
N VAL A 90 17.91 0.76 -1.84
CA VAL A 90 16.81 0.06 -1.17
C VAL A 90 16.44 -1.21 -1.90
N ILE A 91 16.27 -2.28 -1.15
CA ILE A 91 15.61 -3.52 -1.59
C ILE A 91 14.22 -3.56 -0.95
N PHE A 92 13.18 -3.63 -1.76
CA PHE A 92 11.83 -3.96 -1.32
C PHE A 92 11.60 -5.45 -1.52
N ASN A 93 11.54 -6.22 -0.45
CA ASN A 93 11.07 -7.60 -0.41
C ASN A 93 9.56 -7.56 -0.15
N ILE A 94 8.77 -7.74 -1.19
CA ILE A 94 7.31 -7.60 -1.20
C ILE A 94 6.68 -8.99 -1.19
N PHE A 95 5.71 -9.23 -0.31
CA PHE A 95 5.09 -10.55 -0.18
C PHE A 95 3.66 -10.49 0.39
N PRO A 96 2.87 -11.58 0.28
CA PRO A 96 1.49 -11.63 0.74
C PRO A 96 1.31 -11.38 2.24
N SER A 97 1.99 -12.17 3.09
CA SER A 97 1.89 -12.05 4.56
C SER A 97 3.11 -12.64 5.25
N ILE A 98 3.60 -11.96 6.28
CA ILE A 98 4.73 -12.38 7.12
C ILE A 98 4.48 -13.71 7.82
N ASP A 99 3.22 -14.04 8.09
CA ASP A 99 2.81 -15.25 8.79
C ASP A 99 2.71 -16.49 7.87
N THR A 100 3.21 -16.40 6.61
CA THR A 100 3.29 -17.57 5.71
C THR A 100 4.72 -18.10 5.60
N PRO A 101 4.92 -19.44 5.44
CA PRO A 101 6.26 -20.06 5.52
C PRO A 101 7.28 -19.43 4.58
N THR A 102 6.97 -19.29 3.29
CA THR A 102 7.89 -18.73 2.29
C THR A 102 8.20 -17.26 2.55
N CYS A 103 7.22 -16.46 3.05
CA CYS A 103 7.46 -15.06 3.37
C CYS A 103 8.37 -14.92 4.60
N ALA A 104 8.14 -15.74 5.62
CA ALA A 104 9.00 -15.82 6.79
C ALA A 104 10.44 -16.18 6.39
N THR A 105 10.61 -17.22 5.56
CA THR A 105 11.93 -17.62 5.04
C THR A 105 12.58 -16.47 4.26
N SER A 106 11.88 -15.84 3.33
CA SER A 106 12.46 -14.73 2.56
C SER A 106 12.84 -13.53 3.44
N THR A 107 12.13 -13.28 4.53
CA THR A 107 12.47 -12.22 5.48
C THR A 107 13.74 -12.55 6.25
N ARG A 108 13.92 -13.81 6.73
CA ARG A 108 15.14 -14.27 7.39
C ARG A 108 16.33 -14.17 6.45
N THR A 109 16.20 -14.69 5.23
CA THR A 109 17.27 -14.66 4.22
C THR A 109 17.68 -13.22 3.89
N PHE A 110 16.72 -12.30 3.69
CA PHE A 110 17.06 -10.90 3.48
C PHE A 110 17.63 -10.23 4.72
N ASN A 111 17.30 -10.66 5.93
CA ASN A 111 17.93 -10.16 7.15
C ASN A 111 19.41 -10.56 7.24
N GLU A 112 19.75 -11.79 6.88
CA GLU A 112 21.13 -12.26 6.77
C GLU A 112 21.90 -11.48 5.70
N ILE A 113 21.34 -11.34 4.51
CA ILE A 113 21.92 -10.56 3.39
C ILE A 113 22.18 -9.11 3.81
N ALA A 114 21.21 -8.49 4.48
CA ALA A 114 21.27 -7.09 4.89
C ALA A 114 22.44 -6.79 5.82
N SER A 115 22.87 -7.75 6.64
CA SER A 115 24.00 -7.59 7.56
C SER A 115 25.32 -7.29 6.85
N GLY A 116 25.49 -7.77 5.60
CA GLY A 116 26.67 -7.54 4.77
C GLY A 116 26.56 -6.37 3.79
N LEU A 117 25.42 -5.67 3.73
CA LEU A 117 25.21 -4.57 2.79
C LEU A 117 25.58 -3.22 3.39
N THR A 118 26.39 -2.44 2.68
CA THR A 118 26.71 -1.06 3.03
C THR A 118 25.74 -0.09 2.32
N ASN A 119 25.34 0.98 3.01
CA ASN A 119 24.45 2.03 2.47
C ASN A 119 23.19 1.49 1.74
N THR A 120 22.62 0.42 2.29
CA THR A 120 21.46 -0.25 1.69
C THR A 120 20.45 -0.62 2.77
N ASP A 121 19.22 -0.15 2.63
CA ASP A 121 18.11 -0.55 3.49
C ASP A 121 17.30 -1.67 2.82
N VAL A 122 16.92 -2.68 3.59
CA VAL A 122 16.00 -3.73 3.11
C VAL A 122 14.66 -3.57 3.80
N TYR A 123 13.60 -3.33 3.02
CA TYR A 123 12.24 -3.23 3.51
C TYR A 123 11.46 -4.49 3.17
N CYS A 124 10.96 -5.17 4.20
CA CYS A 124 10.01 -6.27 4.08
C CYS A 124 8.60 -5.70 4.10
N VAL A 125 7.89 -5.82 2.96
CA VAL A 125 6.62 -5.12 2.72
C VAL A 125 5.49 -6.11 2.50
N SER A 126 4.42 -5.97 3.28
CA SER A 126 3.18 -6.73 3.14
C SER A 126 1.96 -5.88 3.47
N ALA A 127 0.77 -6.47 3.38
CA ALA A 127 -0.47 -5.83 3.83
C ALA A 127 -0.79 -6.12 5.30
N ASP A 128 0.06 -6.91 5.99
CA ASP A 128 -0.08 -7.16 7.42
C ASP A 128 -0.02 -5.85 8.21
N LEU A 129 -0.68 -5.81 9.35
CA LEU A 129 -0.56 -4.67 10.26
C LEU A 129 0.88 -4.55 10.79
N PRO A 130 1.39 -3.33 11.00
CA PRO A 130 2.74 -3.11 11.52
C PRO A 130 3.04 -3.86 12.83
N PHE A 131 2.00 -4.09 13.63
CA PHE A 131 2.09 -4.85 14.89
C PHE A 131 2.44 -6.32 14.67
N ALA A 132 1.83 -6.97 13.68
CA ALA A 132 2.13 -8.36 13.32
C ALA A 132 3.55 -8.49 12.76
N GLN A 133 3.94 -7.58 11.88
CA GLN A 133 5.30 -7.52 11.34
C GLN A 133 6.34 -7.30 12.45
N GLY A 134 6.08 -6.36 13.38
CA GLY A 134 6.96 -6.07 14.52
C GLY A 134 7.08 -7.26 15.48
N ARG A 135 5.96 -7.93 15.77
CA ARG A 135 5.95 -9.14 16.60
C ARG A 135 6.81 -10.24 15.96
N PHE A 136 6.66 -10.50 14.67
CA PHE A 136 7.44 -11.50 13.95
C PHE A 136 8.95 -11.18 14.01
N CYS A 137 9.37 -9.98 13.60
CA CYS A 137 10.78 -9.62 13.61
C CYS A 137 11.37 -9.62 15.03
N GLY A 138 10.60 -9.18 16.03
CA GLY A 138 11.03 -9.22 17.44
C GLY A 138 11.21 -10.64 17.96
N SER A 139 10.27 -11.56 17.67
CA SER A 139 10.37 -12.96 18.09
C SER A 139 11.50 -13.73 17.39
N GLU A 140 11.86 -13.34 16.19
CA GLU A 140 12.89 -13.98 15.37
C GLU A 140 14.26 -13.28 15.46
N GLY A 141 14.37 -12.17 16.19
CA GLY A 141 15.62 -11.41 16.34
C GLY A 141 16.13 -10.76 15.04
N LEU A 142 15.23 -10.39 14.11
CA LEU A 142 15.59 -9.85 12.80
C LEU A 142 15.82 -8.33 12.87
N ALA A 143 17.07 -7.92 13.12
CA ALA A 143 17.44 -6.52 13.35
C ALA A 143 17.91 -5.77 12.08
N ASN A 144 18.28 -6.48 11.01
CA ASN A 144 18.90 -5.89 9.82
C ASN A 144 17.89 -5.50 8.75
N VAL A 145 16.66 -6.00 8.80
CA VAL A 145 15.58 -5.61 7.92
C VAL A 145 14.63 -4.62 8.59
N LYS A 146 13.98 -3.81 7.78
CA LYS A 146 12.91 -2.90 8.20
C LYS A 146 11.58 -3.46 7.72
N THR A 147 10.56 -3.46 8.56
CA THR A 147 9.20 -3.80 8.14
C THR A 147 8.40 -2.55 7.80
N ALA A 148 7.56 -2.67 6.77
CA ALA A 148 6.66 -1.60 6.38
C ALA A 148 5.35 -2.18 5.80
N SER A 149 4.23 -1.61 6.20
CA SER A 149 2.91 -2.10 5.84
C SER A 149 2.24 -1.24 4.78
N SER A 150 1.55 -1.90 3.86
CA SER A 150 0.71 -1.24 2.86
C SER A 150 -0.77 -1.15 3.27
N PHE A 151 -1.15 -1.53 4.50
CA PHE A 151 -2.54 -1.74 4.94
C PHE A 151 -3.47 -0.53 4.77
N ARG A 152 -2.93 0.69 4.81
CA ARG A 152 -3.70 1.94 4.65
C ARG A 152 -3.18 2.82 3.51
N THR A 153 -2.31 2.29 2.66
CA THR A 153 -1.66 3.04 1.58
C THR A 153 -1.96 2.44 0.21
N ASN A 154 -1.60 3.16 -0.83
CA ASN A 154 -1.76 2.69 -2.21
C ASN A 154 -0.50 2.04 -2.80
N PHE A 155 0.47 1.64 -1.97
CA PHE A 155 1.75 1.07 -2.40
C PHE A 155 1.58 -0.06 -3.43
N GLY A 156 0.71 -1.02 -3.13
CA GLY A 156 0.48 -2.15 -4.03
C GLY A 156 -0.08 -1.75 -5.39
N ALA A 157 -0.92 -0.71 -5.45
CA ALA A 157 -1.43 -0.15 -6.70
C ALA A 157 -0.36 0.66 -7.44
N ALA A 158 0.47 1.43 -6.72
CA ALA A 158 1.54 2.24 -7.28
C ALA A 158 2.62 1.38 -7.96
N LEU A 159 2.96 0.23 -7.36
CA LEU A 159 3.92 -0.72 -7.91
C LEU A 159 3.27 -1.80 -8.80
N GLY A 160 1.94 -1.85 -8.88
CA GLY A 160 1.21 -2.81 -9.70
C GLY A 160 1.26 -4.25 -9.17
N VAL A 161 1.34 -4.44 -7.85
CA VAL A 161 1.55 -5.75 -7.21
C VAL A 161 0.37 -6.25 -6.37
N ASN A 162 -0.79 -5.57 -6.36
CA ASN A 162 -1.96 -6.10 -5.65
C ASN A 162 -2.50 -7.36 -6.34
N LEU A 163 -2.77 -8.40 -5.57
CA LEU A 163 -3.51 -9.58 -6.04
C LEU A 163 -4.99 -9.22 -6.14
N THR A 164 -5.58 -9.42 -7.33
CA THR A 164 -6.96 -8.99 -7.64
C THR A 164 -7.92 -10.16 -7.80
N SER A 165 -7.44 -11.39 -7.78
CA SER A 165 -8.24 -12.61 -7.83
C SER A 165 -7.63 -13.71 -6.96
N GLY A 166 -8.31 -14.87 -6.87
CA GLY A 166 -7.88 -16.01 -6.08
C GLY A 166 -8.07 -15.83 -4.57
N VAL A 167 -7.62 -16.82 -3.81
CA VAL A 167 -7.81 -16.87 -2.34
C VAL A 167 -6.99 -15.79 -1.60
N LEU A 168 -5.93 -15.29 -2.23
CA LEU A 168 -5.07 -14.19 -1.70
C LEU A 168 -5.48 -12.81 -2.26
N LYS A 169 -6.68 -12.65 -2.79
CA LYS A 169 -7.17 -11.34 -3.25
C LYS A 169 -7.11 -10.32 -2.12
N GLY A 170 -6.52 -9.15 -2.40
CA GLY A 170 -6.43 -8.04 -1.45
C GLY A 170 -5.07 -7.87 -0.78
N VAL A 171 -4.19 -8.89 -0.83
CA VAL A 171 -2.81 -8.77 -0.38
C VAL A 171 -1.86 -8.53 -1.56
N LEU A 172 -0.56 -8.41 -1.28
CA LEU A 172 0.47 -8.16 -2.30
C LEU A 172 0.94 -9.48 -2.94
N ALA A 173 1.32 -9.43 -4.20
CA ALA A 173 2.07 -10.49 -4.86
C ALA A 173 3.48 -10.59 -4.28
N ARG A 174 4.19 -11.70 -4.56
CA ARG A 174 5.60 -11.80 -4.25
C ARG A 174 6.42 -11.12 -5.33
N ALA A 175 7.20 -10.11 -4.91
CA ALA A 175 8.04 -9.34 -5.82
C ALA A 175 9.27 -8.78 -5.11
N VAL A 176 10.34 -8.52 -5.87
CA VAL A 176 11.50 -7.78 -5.39
C VAL A 176 11.70 -6.57 -6.29
N VAL A 177 11.96 -5.42 -5.67
CA VAL A 177 12.32 -4.18 -6.37
C VAL A 177 13.57 -3.61 -5.73
N VAL A 178 14.61 -3.35 -6.53
CA VAL A 178 15.86 -2.73 -6.07
C VAL A 178 15.99 -1.36 -6.68
N VAL A 179 16.34 -0.37 -5.86
CA VAL A 179 16.53 1.02 -6.31
C VAL A 179 17.87 1.59 -5.82
N ASP A 180 18.42 2.48 -6.62
CA ASP A 180 19.62 3.23 -6.24
C ASP A 180 19.31 4.39 -5.28
N ALA A 181 20.36 5.09 -4.83
CA ALA A 181 20.26 6.23 -3.92
C ALA A 181 19.46 7.44 -4.49
N ASN A 182 19.22 7.48 -5.79
CA ASN A 182 18.44 8.50 -6.48
C ASN A 182 17.00 8.06 -6.75
N GLY A 183 16.63 6.85 -6.33
CA GLY A 183 15.31 6.26 -6.57
C GLY A 183 15.12 5.74 -8.00
N LYS A 184 16.21 5.45 -8.73
CA LYS A 184 16.17 4.75 -10.02
C LYS A 184 16.08 3.25 -9.79
N VAL A 185 15.18 2.60 -10.49
CA VAL A 185 14.98 1.14 -10.40
C VAL A 185 16.13 0.42 -11.08
N LEU A 186 16.82 -0.41 -10.30
CA LEU A 186 17.96 -1.22 -10.75
C LEU A 186 17.53 -2.64 -11.14
N HIS A 187 16.56 -3.20 -10.39
CA HIS A 187 16.06 -4.56 -10.63
C HIS A 187 14.59 -4.66 -10.24
N THR A 188 13.86 -5.50 -10.94
CA THR A 188 12.49 -5.89 -10.58
C THR A 188 12.26 -7.35 -10.88
N GLU A 189 11.65 -8.06 -9.95
CA GLU A 189 11.20 -9.43 -10.11
C GLU A 189 9.76 -9.54 -9.62
N LEU A 190 8.87 -10.09 -10.44
CA LEU A 190 7.57 -10.59 -10.01
C LEU A 190 7.65 -12.12 -10.05
N VAL A 191 7.64 -12.74 -8.89
CA VAL A 191 7.78 -14.20 -8.79
C VAL A 191 6.56 -14.87 -9.40
N SER A 192 6.77 -15.73 -10.39
CA SER A 192 5.72 -16.35 -11.20
C SER A 192 4.81 -17.29 -10.38
N GLU A 193 5.39 -18.03 -9.43
CA GLU A 193 4.65 -18.86 -8.47
C GLU A 193 4.83 -18.26 -7.07
N ILE A 194 3.72 -17.77 -6.48
CA ILE A 194 3.74 -17.05 -5.20
C ILE A 194 4.35 -17.89 -4.08
N ALA A 195 4.24 -19.20 -4.15
CA ALA A 195 4.79 -20.12 -3.15
C ALA A 195 6.32 -20.27 -3.22
N ASN A 196 6.95 -19.81 -4.31
CA ASN A 196 8.40 -19.88 -4.46
C ASN A 196 9.09 -18.66 -3.85
N GLU A 197 10.35 -18.84 -3.43
CA GLU A 197 11.21 -17.75 -2.98
C GLU A 197 11.65 -16.87 -4.17
N PRO A 198 12.02 -15.59 -3.92
CA PRO A 198 12.56 -14.71 -4.94
C PRO A 198 14.02 -15.06 -5.26
N ASN A 199 14.52 -14.52 -6.37
CA ASN A 199 15.94 -14.65 -6.73
C ASN A 199 16.79 -13.64 -5.97
N TYR A 200 17.29 -14.03 -4.81
CA TYR A 200 18.13 -13.20 -3.94
C TYR A 200 19.42 -12.74 -4.63
N SER A 201 20.09 -13.65 -5.37
CA SER A 201 21.33 -13.32 -6.07
C SER A 201 21.12 -12.24 -7.13
N ALA A 202 20.02 -12.27 -7.87
CA ALA A 202 19.69 -11.23 -8.85
C ALA A 202 19.49 -9.85 -8.17
N ALA A 203 18.81 -9.82 -7.03
CA ALA A 203 18.61 -8.59 -6.27
C ALA A 203 19.95 -7.99 -5.77
N ILE A 204 20.86 -8.84 -5.24
CA ILE A 204 22.17 -8.41 -4.75
C ILE A 204 23.07 -7.95 -5.90
N ASN A 205 23.11 -8.69 -7.00
CA ASN A 205 23.93 -8.34 -8.15
C ASN A 205 23.55 -7.00 -8.78
N ALA A 206 22.28 -6.60 -8.68
CA ALA A 206 21.81 -5.29 -9.13
C ALA A 206 22.37 -4.11 -8.28
N LEU A 207 22.95 -4.36 -7.12
CA LEU A 207 23.59 -3.35 -6.28
C LEU A 207 25.07 -3.11 -6.62
N LYS A 208 25.67 -3.95 -7.45
CA LYS A 208 27.05 -3.80 -7.93
C LYS A 208 27.10 -2.82 -9.09
#